data_a4fe1d51244ff19dd41edc614eff69d9
#
_entry.id   a4fe1d51244ff19dd41edc614eff69d9
#
_cell.length_a   1.000
_cell.length_b   1.000
_cell.length_c   1.000
_cell.angle_alpha   90.00
_cell.angle_beta   90.00
_cell.angle_gamma   90.00
#
_symmetry.space_group_name_H-M   'P 1'
#
loop_
_entity.id
_entity.type
_entity.pdbx_description
1 polymer ?
#
loop_
_entity_poly.entity_id
_entity_poly.type
_entity_poly.pdbx_seq_one_letter_code
_entity_poly.pdbx_strand_id
1 'polypeptide(L)'
;IIQETELGQVEISLKAIMALTKRAARDIPGIRDLTPGVKVDPQGLDIRVVAQVDSGLSIPTLAGEVQARIRNYLYETVGYPVYRVKVDVRDIRHDAKPRIE
;
A
#
# COMPACT_ATOMS: atom_id res chain seq x y z
N ILE A 1 -12.13 -10.47 -6.10
CA ILE A 1 -11.76 -11.73 -5.43
C ILE A 1 -13.02 -12.35 -4.84
N ILE A 2 -13.21 -13.60 -5.12
CA ILE A 2 -14.35 -14.36 -4.59
C ILE A 2 -13.79 -15.41 -3.63
N GLN A 3 -14.32 -15.40 -2.41
CA GLN A 3 -13.94 -16.38 -1.39
C GLN A 3 -15.17 -17.22 -1.05
N GLU A 4 -14.99 -18.53 -1.04
CA GLU A 4 -16.03 -19.47 -0.66
C GLU A 4 -16.09 -19.60 0.85
N THR A 5 -17.30 -19.62 1.39
CA THR A 5 -17.55 -19.86 2.82
C THR A 5 -18.65 -20.91 2.95
N GLU A 6 -18.87 -21.39 4.18
CA GLU A 6 -19.95 -22.34 4.43
C GLU A 6 -21.33 -21.76 4.11
N LEU A 7 -21.49 -20.45 4.18
CA LEU A 7 -22.76 -19.79 3.95
C LEU A 7 -22.90 -19.21 2.55
N GLY A 8 -21.90 -19.43 1.68
CA GLY A 8 -21.95 -18.93 0.32
C GLY A 8 -20.63 -18.34 -0.14
N GLN A 9 -20.68 -17.14 -0.70
CA GLN A 9 -19.51 -16.47 -1.25
C GLN A 9 -19.37 -15.07 -0.68
N VAL A 10 -18.13 -14.66 -0.50
CA VAL A 10 -17.78 -13.27 -0.20
C VAL A 10 -17.00 -12.75 -1.40
N GLU A 11 -17.49 -11.67 -1.98
CA GLU A 11 -16.82 -11.02 -3.11
C GLU A 11 -16.25 -9.70 -2.68
N ILE A 12 -14.94 -9.52 -2.91
CA ILE A 12 -14.24 -8.30 -2.57
C ILE A 12 -13.73 -7.67 -3.87
N SER A 13 -14.15 -6.44 -4.14
CA SER A 13 -13.73 -5.75 -5.36
C SER A 13 -12.29 -5.29 -5.27
N LEU A 14 -11.64 -5.15 -6.43
CA LEU A 14 -10.29 -4.61 -6.47
C LEU A 14 -10.27 -3.18 -5.94
N LYS A 15 -11.33 -2.42 -6.18
CA LYS A 15 -11.44 -1.06 -5.66
C LYS A 15 -11.42 -1.04 -4.13
N ALA A 16 -12.10 -2.00 -3.49
CA ALA A 16 -12.07 -2.13 -2.04
C ALA A 16 -10.66 -2.46 -1.53
N ILE A 17 -9.97 -3.35 -2.24
CA ILE A 17 -8.59 -3.70 -1.88
C ILE A 17 -7.66 -2.50 -2.03
N MET A 18 -7.85 -1.70 -3.07
CA MET A 18 -7.08 -0.46 -3.25
C MET A 18 -7.29 0.50 -2.08
N ALA A 19 -8.53 0.66 -1.63
CA ALA A 19 -8.84 1.51 -0.49
C ALA A 19 -8.19 1.00 0.78
N LEU A 20 -8.21 -0.31 1.00
CA LEU A 20 -7.55 -0.93 2.16
C LEU A 20 -6.04 -0.77 2.09
N THR A 21 -5.46 -0.89 0.90
CA THR A 21 -4.02 -0.71 0.69
C THR A 21 -3.60 0.71 1.08
N LYS A 22 -4.36 1.69 0.63
CA LYS A 22 -4.09 3.08 0.97
C LYS A 22 -4.19 3.30 2.48
N ARG A 23 -5.19 2.72 3.10
CA ARG A 23 -5.39 2.82 4.54
C ARG A 23 -4.25 2.19 5.33
N ALA A 24 -3.73 1.06 4.85
CA ALA A 24 -2.65 0.34 5.53
C ALA A 24 -1.39 1.18 5.69
N ALA A 25 -1.09 2.03 4.70
CA ALA A 25 0.15 2.80 4.67
C ALA A 25 -0.04 4.25 5.11
N ARG A 26 -1.28 4.67 5.36
CA ARG A 26 -1.61 6.08 5.62
C ARG A 26 -0.90 6.67 6.82
N ASP A 27 -0.69 5.87 7.85
CA ASP A 27 -0.15 6.33 9.12
C ASP A 27 1.38 6.20 9.20
N ILE A 28 2.03 5.79 8.14
CA ILE A 28 3.48 5.65 8.15
C ILE A 28 4.11 7.05 8.05
N PRO A 29 4.89 7.46 9.04
CA PRO A 29 5.56 8.76 8.96
C PRO A 29 6.48 8.83 7.75
N GLY A 30 6.44 9.94 7.05
CA GLY A 30 7.25 10.15 5.85
C GLY A 30 6.54 9.87 4.54
N ILE A 31 5.39 9.22 4.58
CA ILE A 31 4.54 9.04 3.40
C ILE A 31 3.57 10.22 3.32
N ARG A 32 3.67 10.98 2.22
CA ARG A 32 2.76 12.11 2.00
C ARG A 32 1.56 11.76 1.19
N ASP A 33 1.78 10.94 0.18
CA ASP A 33 0.70 10.49 -0.69
C ASP A 33 1.05 9.12 -1.22
N LEU A 34 0.02 8.34 -1.47
CA LEU A 34 0.19 6.97 -1.91
C LEU A 34 -0.97 6.60 -2.83
N THR A 35 -0.65 6.21 -4.05
CA THR A 35 -1.64 5.80 -5.04
C THR A 35 -1.49 4.31 -5.27
N PRO A 36 -2.49 3.51 -4.87
CA PRO A 36 -2.41 2.05 -5.01
C PRO A 36 -2.89 1.56 -6.36
N GLY A 37 -2.34 0.43 -6.78
CA GLY A 37 -2.84 -0.36 -7.89
C GLY A 37 -2.82 -1.82 -7.48
N VAL A 38 -3.80 -2.59 -7.91
CA VAL A 38 -3.96 -3.99 -7.50
C VAL A 38 -4.27 -4.85 -8.70
N LYS A 39 -3.58 -5.96 -8.79
CA LYS A 39 -3.88 -7.04 -9.74
C LYS A 39 -4.00 -8.34 -8.99
N VAL A 40 -4.80 -9.25 -9.49
CA VAL A 40 -4.87 -10.61 -8.97
C VAL A 40 -3.98 -11.49 -9.81
N ASP A 41 -3.02 -12.12 -9.16
CA ASP A 41 -2.09 -13.05 -9.78
C ASP A 41 -2.40 -14.45 -9.23
N PRO A 42 -2.10 -15.54 -9.96
CA PRO A 42 -2.31 -16.89 -9.43
C PRO A 42 -1.62 -17.13 -8.09
N GLN A 43 -0.56 -16.41 -7.78
CA GLN A 43 0.18 -16.54 -6.52
C GLN A 43 -0.34 -15.64 -5.41
N GLY A 44 -1.28 -14.76 -5.71
CA GLY A 44 -1.83 -13.84 -4.72
C GLY A 44 -2.03 -12.44 -5.29
N LEU A 45 -2.20 -11.48 -4.40
CA LEU A 45 -2.36 -10.10 -4.80
C LEU A 45 -1.03 -9.49 -5.22
N ASP A 46 -1.03 -8.86 -6.37
CA ASP A 46 0.10 -8.09 -6.85
C ASP A 46 -0.24 -6.60 -6.62
N ILE A 47 0.39 -6.02 -5.63
CA ILE A 47 0.14 -4.66 -5.20
C ILE A 47 1.23 -3.75 -5.74
N ARG A 48 0.83 -2.63 -6.25
CA ARG A 48 1.75 -1.58 -6.63
C ARG A 48 1.31 -0.29 -5.97
N VAL A 49 2.25 0.42 -5.38
CA VAL A 49 1.97 1.73 -4.80
C VAL A 49 2.95 2.75 -5.36
N VAL A 50 2.41 3.86 -5.80
CA VAL A 50 3.20 5.02 -6.20
C VAL A 50 3.18 5.97 -5.03
N ALA A 51 4.34 6.27 -4.48
CA ALA A 51 4.45 7.01 -3.25
C ALA A 51 5.17 8.34 -3.45
N GLN A 52 4.69 9.33 -2.71
CA GLN A 52 5.37 10.59 -2.50
C GLN A 52 5.86 10.61 -1.06
N VAL A 53 7.15 10.85 -0.87
CA VAL A 53 7.77 10.74 0.45
C VAL A 53 8.44 12.05 0.85
N ASP A 54 8.68 12.21 2.15
CA ASP A 54 9.46 13.34 2.67
C ASP A 54 10.94 13.14 2.40
N SER A 55 11.65 14.23 2.20
CA SER A 55 13.10 14.17 2.06
C SER A 55 13.79 13.87 3.39
N GLY A 56 15.03 13.42 3.32
CA GLY A 56 15.84 13.17 4.50
C GLY A 56 15.63 11.82 5.15
N LEU A 57 14.80 10.96 4.56
CA LEU A 57 14.51 9.63 5.09
C LEU A 57 15.26 8.57 4.30
N SER A 58 15.51 7.44 4.95
CA SER A 58 16.05 6.28 4.23
C SER A 58 14.94 5.66 3.41
N ILE A 59 14.99 5.81 2.10
CA ILE A 59 13.98 5.28 1.20
C ILE A 59 13.88 3.76 1.29
N PRO A 60 14.98 2.98 1.30
CA PRO A 60 14.87 1.54 1.45
C PRO A 60 14.17 1.11 2.74
N THR A 61 14.46 1.78 3.85
CA THR A 61 13.83 1.47 5.13
C THR A 61 12.34 1.79 5.09
N LEU A 62 12.00 2.96 4.56
CA LEU A 62 10.61 3.39 4.45
C LEU A 62 9.82 2.48 3.52
N ALA A 63 10.39 2.12 2.39
CA ALA A 63 9.75 1.21 1.44
C ALA A 63 9.51 -0.16 2.06
N GLY A 64 10.47 -0.69 2.81
CA GLY A 64 10.31 -1.96 3.52
C GLY A 64 9.19 -1.92 4.53
N GLU A 65 9.04 -0.81 5.25
CA GLU A 65 7.96 -0.64 6.20
C GLU A 65 6.60 -0.60 5.49
N VAL A 66 6.51 0.11 4.37
CA VAL A 66 5.29 0.16 3.57
C VAL A 66 4.91 -1.24 3.08
N GLN A 67 5.89 -1.98 2.54
CA GLN A 67 5.65 -3.35 2.06
C GLN A 67 5.12 -4.26 3.15
N ALA A 68 5.77 -4.27 4.31
CA ALA A 68 5.37 -5.12 5.42
C ALA A 68 3.99 -4.74 5.96
N ARG A 69 3.74 -3.45 6.09
CA ARG A 69 2.47 -2.95 6.61
C ARG A 69 1.31 -3.33 5.69
N ILE A 70 1.47 -3.14 4.39
CA ILE A 70 0.44 -3.48 3.41
C ILE A 70 0.19 -4.99 3.39
N ARG A 71 1.25 -5.80 3.34
CA ARG A 71 1.11 -7.26 3.31
C ARG A 71 0.35 -7.76 4.53
N ASN A 72 0.77 -7.33 5.71
CA ASN A 72 0.17 -7.82 6.95
C ASN A 72 -1.29 -7.37 7.08
N TYR A 73 -1.55 -6.11 6.78
CA TYR A 73 -2.90 -5.56 6.88
C TYR A 73 -3.87 -6.25 5.93
N LEU A 74 -3.47 -6.44 4.69
CA LEU A 74 -4.33 -7.10 3.70
C LEU A 74 -4.53 -8.58 4.02
N TYR A 75 -3.49 -9.25 4.50
CA TYR A 75 -3.63 -10.65 4.90
C TYR A 75 -4.65 -10.80 6.02
N GLU A 76 -4.61 -9.94 7.02
CA GLU A 76 -5.54 -9.99 8.14
C GLU A 76 -6.94 -9.53 7.75
N THR A 77 -7.04 -8.52 6.91
CA THR A 77 -8.33 -7.89 6.59
C THR A 77 -9.06 -8.61 5.46
N VAL A 78 -8.33 -9.02 4.44
CA VAL A 78 -8.90 -9.68 3.25
C VAL A 78 -8.82 -11.19 3.36
N GLY A 79 -7.83 -11.71 4.08
CA GLY A 79 -7.62 -13.14 4.19
C GLY A 79 -7.07 -13.77 2.93
N TYR A 80 -6.41 -12.99 2.09
CA TYR A 80 -5.87 -13.45 0.82
C TYR A 80 -4.38 -13.14 0.78
N PRO A 81 -3.55 -14.06 0.28
CA PRO A 81 -2.10 -13.83 0.28
C PRO A 81 -1.71 -12.67 -0.63
N VAL A 82 -0.71 -11.93 -0.20
CA VAL A 82 -0.10 -10.88 -1.01
C VAL A 82 1.17 -11.46 -1.62
N TYR A 83 1.18 -11.55 -2.93
CA TYR A 83 2.30 -12.09 -3.66
C TYR A 83 3.46 -11.11 -3.71
N ARG A 84 3.16 -9.84 -3.98
CA ARG A 84 4.19 -8.84 -4.17
C ARG A 84 3.63 -7.46 -3.83
N VAL A 85 4.48 -6.63 -3.23
CA VAL A 85 4.20 -5.20 -3.05
C VAL A 85 5.35 -4.43 -3.67
N LYS A 86 5.08 -3.77 -4.79
CA LYS A 86 6.07 -2.89 -5.43
C LYS A 86 5.83 -1.47 -4.98
N VAL A 87 6.85 -0.86 -4.40
CA VAL A 87 6.81 0.54 -4.00
C VAL A 87 7.60 1.36 -5.01
N ASP A 88 6.92 2.30 -5.63
CA ASP A 88 7.49 3.15 -6.66
C ASP A 88 7.53 4.57 -6.11
N VAL A 89 8.70 5.01 -5.68
CA VAL A 89 8.87 6.36 -5.13
C VAL A 89 9.07 7.33 -6.29
N ARG A 90 8.05 8.12 -6.57
CA ARG A 90 8.03 9.01 -7.72
C ARG A 90 8.39 10.44 -7.39
N ASP A 91 8.23 10.84 -6.13
CA ASP A 91 8.43 12.21 -5.74
C ASP A 91 8.94 12.28 -4.33
N ILE A 92 9.91 13.16 -4.11
CA ILE A 92 10.46 13.42 -2.80
C ILE A 92 10.18 14.87 -2.48
N ARG A 93 9.37 15.11 -1.44
CA ARG A 93 8.98 16.44 -1.06
C ARG A 93 9.83 16.94 0.07
N HIS A 94 10.36 18.12 -0.11
CA HIS A 94 10.95 18.86 0.98
C HIS A 94 9.84 19.55 1.74
N ASP A 95 9.93 19.46 3.07
CA ASP A 95 9.07 20.25 3.92
C ASP A 95 9.62 21.67 3.92
N ALA A 96 9.48 22.33 2.78
CA ALA A 96 10.04 23.66 2.59
C ALA A 96 9.20 24.67 3.34
N LYS A 97 9.73 25.13 4.44
CA LYS A 97 9.19 26.37 5.03
C LYS A 97 9.45 27.49 4.06
N PRO A 98 8.47 28.37 3.85
CA PRO A 98 8.70 29.55 3.06
C PRO A 98 9.89 30.29 3.61
N ARG A 99 10.84 30.59 2.76
CA ARG A 99 11.93 31.43 3.18
C ARG A 99 11.46 32.85 3.27
N ILE A 100 11.68 33.41 4.42
CA ILE A 100 11.46 34.82 4.59
C ILE A 100 12.83 35.46 4.47
N GLU A 101 12.98 36.21 3.42
CA GLU A 101 14.19 36.94 3.17
C GLU A 101 14.05 38.35 3.73
#